data_0329b79f9b5007463ff72774cc2db815
#
_entry.id   0329b79f9b5007463ff72774cc2db815
#
_cell.length_a   1.000
_cell.length_b   1.000
_cell.length_c   1.000
_cell.angle_alpha   90.00
_cell.angle_beta   90.00
_cell.angle_gamma   90.00
#
_symmetry.space_group_name_H-M   'P 1'
#
loop_
_entity.id
_entity.type
_entity.pdbx_description
1 polymer ?
#
loop_
_entity_poly.entity_id
_entity_poly.type
_entity_poly.pdbx_seq_one_letter_code
_entity_poly.pdbx_strand_id
1 'polypeptide(L)'
;MKVCITGGAGFIGYHLARHHAGLGHEVVLLDNLFKAHGAADAELQQLLERPGVRFIHQDLTESMHDLDEALGGADIVYHLAAINGTQLFYDIPYQVARTNLLLTLNLLEALERHRPGLLIYSSTSEVYAGAEHVGALSIPTDEAVPVVFPQPTSVRFSYGTSKFMGEFLCVEFGRQFDVPCAVVRYHNVYGPRMGSRHVIPEFIERIRRREDPFAIFGGHETRAFCYIDDAVDATWRVASAPACRGQLLHIGNPEEVRIADLARLLMKRLGHQAPLEERGSRAGSVSRRCPDISRLKALTGFEPAVSLRDGLSRTVAWYASAPAPVST
;
A
#
# COMPACT_ATOMS: atom_id res chain seq x y z
N MET A 1 -2.94 -22.19 -8.71
CA MET A 1 -3.40 -20.95 -9.38
C MET A 1 -2.19 -20.22 -9.94
N LYS A 2 -2.38 -19.48 -11.01
CA LYS A 2 -1.40 -18.53 -11.55
C LYS A 2 -1.76 -17.12 -11.10
N VAL A 3 -0.82 -16.46 -10.42
CA VAL A 3 -1.02 -15.13 -9.83
C VAL A 3 0.00 -14.17 -10.43
N CYS A 4 -0.47 -13.07 -10.97
CA CYS A 4 0.37 -11.99 -11.48
C CYS A 4 0.30 -10.78 -10.54
N ILE A 5 1.45 -10.21 -10.15
CA ILE A 5 1.53 -9.09 -9.20
C ILE A 5 2.36 -7.98 -9.83
N THR A 6 1.72 -6.89 -10.24
CA THR A 6 2.43 -5.68 -10.65
C THR A 6 2.89 -4.89 -9.42
N GLY A 7 4.06 -4.30 -9.45
CA GLY A 7 4.69 -3.76 -8.23
C GLY A 7 5.13 -4.87 -7.27
N GLY A 8 5.46 -6.05 -7.82
CA GLY A 8 5.74 -7.26 -7.07
C GLY A 8 7.01 -7.22 -6.22
N ALA A 9 7.98 -6.38 -6.57
CA ALA A 9 9.17 -6.14 -5.76
C ALA A 9 8.95 -5.11 -4.64
N GLY A 10 7.82 -4.39 -4.67
CA GLY A 10 7.44 -3.41 -3.66
C GLY A 10 7.04 -4.04 -2.33
N PHE A 11 6.74 -3.19 -1.33
CA PHE A 11 6.44 -3.62 0.03
C PHE A 11 5.29 -4.64 0.11
N ILE A 12 4.07 -4.27 -0.29
CA ILE A 12 2.90 -5.16 -0.21
C ILE A 12 3.03 -6.29 -1.24
N GLY A 13 3.53 -5.99 -2.46
CA GLY A 13 3.69 -6.97 -3.53
C GLY A 13 4.59 -8.14 -3.15
N TYR A 14 5.74 -7.87 -2.53
CA TYR A 14 6.63 -8.91 -2.02
C TYR A 14 5.94 -9.84 -1.00
N HIS A 15 5.22 -9.28 -0.04
CA HIS A 15 4.57 -10.07 0.99
C HIS A 15 3.40 -10.90 0.44
N LEU A 16 2.64 -10.37 -0.52
CA LEU A 16 1.64 -11.14 -1.26
C LEU A 16 2.29 -12.26 -2.08
N ALA A 17 3.38 -11.99 -2.79
CA ALA A 17 4.12 -12.99 -3.54
C ALA A 17 4.61 -14.12 -2.63
N ARG A 18 5.20 -13.77 -1.48
CA ARG A 18 5.64 -14.74 -0.47
C ARG A 18 4.48 -15.61 0.05
N HIS A 19 3.32 -15.00 0.27
CA HIS A 19 2.10 -15.70 0.70
C HIS A 19 1.65 -16.71 -0.36
N HIS A 20 1.50 -16.27 -1.61
CA HIS A 20 1.06 -17.15 -2.70
C HIS A 20 2.06 -18.27 -3.01
N ALA A 21 3.36 -17.97 -2.98
CA ALA A 21 4.40 -18.99 -3.11
C ALA A 21 4.35 -20.01 -1.98
N GLY A 22 3.99 -19.58 -0.75
CA GLY A 22 3.76 -20.49 0.39
C GLY A 22 2.55 -21.41 0.21
N LEU A 23 1.57 -21.01 -0.61
CA LEU A 23 0.42 -21.82 -0.98
C LEU A 23 0.69 -22.73 -2.21
N GLY A 24 1.88 -22.71 -2.77
CA GLY A 24 2.24 -23.49 -3.96
C GLY A 24 1.64 -22.95 -5.27
N HIS A 25 1.29 -21.66 -5.33
CA HIS A 25 0.81 -21.02 -6.54
C HIS A 25 1.98 -20.68 -7.47
N GLU A 26 1.72 -20.63 -8.77
CA GLU A 26 2.61 -19.97 -9.72
C GLU A 26 2.48 -18.45 -9.53
N VAL A 27 3.60 -17.77 -9.29
CA VAL A 27 3.64 -16.33 -9.01
C VAL A 27 4.53 -15.63 -10.02
N VAL A 28 3.98 -14.66 -10.73
CA VAL A 28 4.71 -13.82 -11.67
C VAL A 28 4.75 -12.40 -11.13
N LEU A 29 5.94 -11.88 -10.88
CA LEU A 29 6.17 -10.51 -10.41
C LEU A 29 6.55 -9.62 -11.59
N LEU A 30 5.82 -8.53 -11.78
CA LEU A 30 6.12 -7.48 -12.75
C LEU A 30 6.54 -6.21 -11.99
N ASP A 31 7.78 -5.74 -12.19
CA ASP A 31 8.31 -4.55 -11.52
C ASP A 31 9.49 -3.99 -12.31
N ASN A 32 9.67 -2.67 -12.29
CA ASN A 32 10.84 -2.02 -12.88
C ASN A 32 11.95 -1.72 -11.86
N LEU A 33 11.80 -2.18 -10.61
CA LEU A 33 12.72 -1.97 -9.50
C LEU A 33 13.02 -0.48 -9.20
N PHE A 34 12.13 0.43 -9.58
CA PHE A 34 12.31 1.87 -9.39
C PHE A 34 12.63 2.22 -7.93
N LYS A 35 11.90 1.63 -6.97
CA LYS A 35 12.12 1.86 -5.53
C LYS A 35 13.36 1.17 -4.98
N ALA A 36 13.87 0.16 -5.67
CA ALA A 36 15.04 -0.63 -5.32
C ALA A 36 16.29 -0.18 -6.09
N HIS A 37 16.24 1.01 -6.73
CA HIS A 37 17.35 1.57 -7.51
C HIS A 37 17.91 0.61 -8.56
N GLY A 38 17.03 -0.19 -9.18
CA GLY A 38 17.36 -1.09 -10.29
C GLY A 38 17.91 -2.46 -9.88
N ALA A 39 17.99 -2.79 -8.58
CA ALA A 39 18.51 -4.08 -8.13
C ALA A 39 17.56 -4.79 -7.15
N ALA A 40 17.41 -6.10 -7.30
CA ALA A 40 16.70 -6.93 -6.33
C ALA A 40 17.54 -7.07 -5.05
N ASP A 41 16.93 -6.83 -3.88
CA ASP A 41 17.56 -7.09 -2.60
C ASP A 41 17.61 -8.61 -2.26
N ALA A 42 18.37 -8.98 -1.22
CA ALA A 42 18.59 -10.37 -0.84
C ALA A 42 17.28 -11.14 -0.53
N GLU A 43 16.28 -10.49 0.07
CA GLU A 43 15.01 -11.16 0.39
C GLU A 43 14.20 -11.42 -0.88
N LEU A 44 14.20 -10.49 -1.84
CA LEU A 44 13.56 -10.71 -3.13
C LEU A 44 14.29 -11.82 -3.91
N GLN A 45 15.63 -11.82 -3.90
CA GLN A 45 16.43 -12.89 -4.52
C GLN A 45 16.05 -14.27 -3.94
N GLN A 46 16.00 -14.41 -2.61
CA GLN A 46 15.56 -15.65 -1.95
C GLN A 46 14.13 -16.06 -2.34
N LEU A 47 13.23 -15.10 -2.50
CA LEU A 47 11.87 -15.40 -2.96
C LEU A 47 11.88 -15.94 -4.40
N LEU A 48 12.72 -15.40 -5.27
CA LEU A 48 12.84 -15.82 -6.67
C LEU A 48 13.48 -17.20 -6.84
N GLU A 49 14.21 -17.70 -5.85
CA GLU A 49 14.73 -19.07 -5.83
C GLU A 49 13.64 -20.12 -5.57
N ARG A 50 12.44 -19.72 -5.13
CA ARG A 50 11.34 -20.66 -4.88
C ARG A 50 10.76 -21.19 -6.18
N PRO A 51 10.49 -22.50 -6.28
CA PRO A 51 9.80 -23.08 -7.43
C PRO A 51 8.47 -22.36 -7.71
N GLY A 52 8.22 -22.04 -8.97
CA GLY A 52 6.98 -21.39 -9.41
C GLY A 52 6.94 -19.88 -9.21
N VAL A 53 8.01 -19.23 -8.69
CA VAL A 53 8.12 -17.79 -8.61
C VAL A 53 9.00 -17.27 -9.75
N ARG A 54 8.47 -16.32 -10.51
CA ARG A 54 9.18 -15.68 -11.63
C ARG A 54 9.16 -14.17 -11.51
N PHE A 55 10.21 -13.53 -11.96
CA PHE A 55 10.31 -12.07 -12.03
C PHE A 55 10.51 -11.64 -13.49
N ILE A 56 9.73 -10.66 -13.89
CA ILE A 56 9.83 -10.01 -15.17
C ILE A 56 10.14 -8.53 -14.91
N HIS A 57 11.31 -8.07 -15.31
CA HIS A 57 11.66 -6.66 -15.25
C HIS A 57 10.87 -5.91 -16.34
N GLN A 58 9.87 -5.13 -15.92
CA GLN A 58 8.97 -4.42 -16.81
C GLN A 58 8.63 -3.04 -16.27
N ASP A 59 8.83 -2.02 -17.07
CA ASP A 59 8.22 -0.71 -16.84
C ASP A 59 6.82 -0.71 -17.45
N LEU A 60 5.80 -0.64 -16.59
CA LEU A 60 4.41 -0.65 -17.02
C LEU A 60 3.97 0.66 -17.69
N THR A 61 4.82 1.69 -17.73
CA THR A 61 4.57 2.91 -18.51
C THR A 61 4.95 2.75 -19.98
N GLU A 62 5.62 1.65 -20.33
CA GLU A 62 5.96 1.25 -21.69
C GLU A 62 4.93 0.27 -22.24
N SER A 63 5.06 -0.08 -23.52
CA SER A 63 4.18 -1.05 -24.17
C SER A 63 4.24 -2.43 -23.50
N MET A 64 3.08 -3.05 -23.31
CA MET A 64 2.92 -4.35 -22.66
C MET A 64 2.62 -5.48 -23.68
N HIS A 65 3.05 -5.34 -24.95
CA HIS A 65 2.74 -6.33 -25.99
C HIS A 65 3.34 -7.73 -25.73
N ASP A 66 4.47 -7.79 -25.02
CA ASP A 66 5.21 -9.05 -24.80
C ASP A 66 4.91 -9.73 -23.45
N LEU A 67 3.83 -9.32 -22.75
CA LEU A 67 3.49 -9.90 -21.46
C LEU A 67 2.47 -11.05 -21.53
N ASP A 68 2.28 -11.64 -22.70
CA ASP A 68 1.38 -12.78 -22.90
C ASP A 68 1.73 -13.95 -21.97
N GLU A 69 3.03 -14.20 -21.76
CA GLU A 69 3.50 -15.22 -20.83
C GLU A 69 3.16 -14.90 -19.36
N ALA A 70 3.23 -13.63 -18.97
CA ALA A 70 2.91 -13.20 -17.61
C ALA A 70 1.42 -13.25 -17.33
N LEU A 71 0.61 -12.71 -18.22
CA LEU A 71 -0.82 -12.46 -18.03
C LEU A 71 -1.70 -13.61 -18.54
N GLY A 72 -1.23 -14.36 -19.54
CA GLY A 72 -2.00 -15.46 -20.11
C GLY A 72 -2.35 -16.54 -19.08
N GLY A 73 -3.66 -16.82 -18.93
CA GLY A 73 -4.16 -17.80 -17.99
C GLY A 73 -4.02 -17.42 -16.50
N ALA A 74 -3.83 -16.12 -16.19
CA ALA A 74 -3.79 -15.66 -14.81
C ALA A 74 -5.16 -15.81 -14.14
N ASP A 75 -5.18 -16.53 -13.01
CA ASP A 75 -6.37 -16.63 -12.16
C ASP A 75 -6.62 -15.30 -11.43
N ILE A 76 -5.55 -14.64 -10.96
CA ILE A 76 -5.63 -13.38 -10.23
C ILE A 76 -4.53 -12.44 -10.72
N VAL A 77 -4.89 -11.18 -10.99
CA VAL A 77 -3.96 -10.08 -11.21
C VAL A 77 -4.10 -9.08 -10.06
N TYR A 78 -3.03 -8.87 -9.29
CA TYR A 78 -2.94 -7.82 -8.30
C TYR A 78 -2.22 -6.61 -8.91
N HIS A 79 -2.92 -5.50 -9.06
CA HIS A 79 -2.33 -4.26 -9.56
C HIS A 79 -1.89 -3.38 -8.39
N LEU A 80 -0.62 -3.53 -7.97
CA LEU A 80 -0.01 -2.79 -6.87
C LEU A 80 1.01 -1.74 -7.33
N ALA A 81 1.45 -1.80 -8.59
CA ALA A 81 2.40 -0.85 -9.13
C ALA A 81 1.88 0.58 -9.01
N ALA A 82 2.67 1.43 -8.39
CA ALA A 82 2.40 2.86 -8.26
C ALA A 82 3.63 3.62 -7.76
N ILE A 83 3.77 4.87 -8.17
CA ILE A 83 4.60 5.83 -7.45
C ILE A 83 3.80 6.33 -6.25
N ASN A 84 4.30 6.05 -5.04
CA ASN A 84 3.73 6.53 -3.78
C ASN A 84 4.84 7.02 -2.85
N GLY A 85 4.47 7.88 -1.90
CA GLY A 85 5.36 8.48 -0.91
C GLY A 85 4.99 9.95 -0.74
N THR A 86 4.69 10.36 0.50
CA THR A 86 4.15 11.71 0.76
C THR A 86 5.03 12.81 0.20
N GLN A 87 6.36 12.69 0.29
CA GLN A 87 7.27 13.68 -0.25
C GLN A 87 7.16 13.80 -1.78
N LEU A 88 7.02 12.68 -2.50
CA LEU A 88 6.90 12.67 -3.96
C LEU A 88 5.63 13.38 -4.46
N PHE A 89 4.56 13.40 -3.65
CA PHE A 89 3.34 14.16 -4.00
C PHE A 89 3.60 15.66 -4.14
N TYR A 90 4.59 16.18 -3.42
CA TYR A 90 4.99 17.59 -3.46
C TYR A 90 6.12 17.84 -4.45
N ASP A 91 7.08 16.94 -4.55
CA ASP A 91 8.29 17.13 -5.37
C ASP A 91 8.02 16.92 -6.87
N ILE A 92 7.24 15.88 -7.21
CA ILE A 92 6.99 15.47 -8.60
C ILE A 92 5.50 15.14 -8.87
N PRO A 93 4.55 16.03 -8.52
CA PRO A 93 3.11 15.73 -8.54
C PRO A 93 2.59 15.32 -9.93
N TYR A 94 3.09 15.95 -10.99
CA TYR A 94 2.73 15.61 -12.37
C TYR A 94 3.19 14.19 -12.73
N GLN A 95 4.42 13.82 -12.40
CA GLN A 95 4.95 12.48 -12.66
C GLN A 95 4.19 11.42 -11.88
N VAL A 96 3.86 11.69 -10.59
CA VAL A 96 3.03 10.78 -9.77
C VAL A 96 1.68 10.52 -10.47
N ALA A 97 0.96 11.57 -10.82
CA ALA A 97 -0.35 11.44 -11.46
C ALA A 97 -0.24 10.73 -12.83
N ARG A 98 0.67 11.20 -13.70
CA ARG A 98 0.88 10.64 -15.04
C ARG A 98 1.26 9.16 -14.99
N THR A 99 2.27 8.82 -14.21
CA THR A 99 2.77 7.44 -14.13
C THR A 99 1.69 6.50 -13.60
N ASN A 100 1.03 6.83 -12.49
CA ASN A 100 0.00 5.97 -11.91
C ASN A 100 -1.19 5.74 -12.87
N LEU A 101 -1.54 6.71 -13.68
CA LEU A 101 -2.57 6.54 -14.71
C LEU A 101 -2.07 5.67 -15.86
N LEU A 102 -0.88 5.93 -16.38
CA LEU A 102 -0.33 5.17 -17.51
C LEU A 102 -0.17 3.69 -17.20
N LEU A 103 0.44 3.34 -16.06
CA LEU A 103 0.60 1.92 -15.74
C LEU A 103 -0.73 1.20 -15.52
N THR A 104 -1.77 1.91 -15.07
CA THR A 104 -3.12 1.34 -14.97
C THR A 104 -3.73 1.14 -16.37
N LEU A 105 -3.68 2.15 -17.23
CA LEU A 105 -4.22 2.08 -18.59
C LEU A 105 -3.53 0.98 -19.41
N ASN A 106 -2.19 0.95 -19.41
CA ASN A 106 -1.43 -0.05 -20.15
C ASN A 106 -1.71 -1.47 -19.67
N LEU A 107 -1.84 -1.67 -18.35
CA LEU A 107 -2.23 -2.98 -17.80
C LEU A 107 -3.63 -3.37 -18.29
N LEU A 108 -4.62 -2.48 -18.20
CA LEU A 108 -5.99 -2.78 -18.62
C LEU A 108 -6.06 -3.09 -20.13
N GLU A 109 -5.31 -2.36 -20.96
CA GLU A 109 -5.20 -2.67 -22.40
C GLU A 109 -4.63 -4.07 -22.66
N ALA A 110 -3.61 -4.48 -21.89
CA ALA A 110 -3.11 -5.85 -21.97
C ALA A 110 -4.15 -6.88 -21.50
N LEU A 111 -4.92 -6.57 -20.44
CA LEU A 111 -5.94 -7.45 -19.89
C LEU A 111 -7.18 -7.59 -20.79
N GLU A 112 -7.41 -6.70 -21.75
CA GLU A 112 -8.45 -6.92 -22.79
C GLU A 112 -8.22 -8.25 -23.53
N ARG A 113 -6.94 -8.61 -23.77
CA ARG A 113 -6.56 -9.84 -24.45
C ARG A 113 -6.51 -11.06 -23.53
N HIS A 114 -6.16 -10.84 -22.23
CA HIS A 114 -5.82 -11.93 -21.32
C HIS A 114 -6.86 -12.22 -20.23
N ARG A 115 -7.88 -11.43 -20.09
CA ARG A 115 -9.06 -11.56 -19.20
C ARG A 115 -8.82 -12.48 -17.99
N PRO A 116 -8.20 -12.00 -16.91
CA PRO A 116 -7.93 -12.82 -15.73
C PRO A 116 -9.22 -13.22 -15.02
N GLY A 117 -9.17 -14.28 -14.21
CA GLY A 117 -10.30 -14.67 -13.37
C GLY A 117 -10.73 -13.62 -12.35
N LEU A 118 -9.77 -12.75 -11.94
CA LEU A 118 -10.02 -11.63 -11.02
C LEU A 118 -8.93 -10.56 -11.15
N LEU A 119 -9.34 -9.29 -11.18
CA LEU A 119 -8.47 -8.12 -11.03
C LEU A 119 -8.65 -7.52 -9.63
N ILE A 120 -7.59 -7.43 -8.84
CA ILE A 120 -7.57 -6.68 -7.59
C ILE A 120 -6.80 -5.38 -7.81
N TYR A 121 -7.50 -4.26 -7.70
CA TYR A 121 -6.87 -2.93 -7.79
C TYR A 121 -6.52 -2.40 -6.40
N SER A 122 -5.24 -2.06 -6.18
CA SER A 122 -4.81 -1.42 -4.96
C SER A 122 -5.07 0.08 -4.99
N SER A 123 -5.96 0.53 -4.16
CA SER A 123 -6.20 1.94 -3.87
C SER A 123 -5.69 2.32 -2.47
N THR A 124 -6.13 3.44 -1.95
CA THR A 124 -5.54 4.07 -0.76
C THR A 124 -6.57 4.89 0.00
N SER A 125 -6.39 5.03 1.31
CA SER A 125 -7.13 6.00 2.13
C SER A 125 -6.87 7.47 1.75
N GLU A 126 -5.83 7.76 0.95
CA GLU A 126 -5.53 9.12 0.48
C GLU A 126 -6.63 9.70 -0.42
N VAL A 127 -7.51 8.88 -0.98
CA VAL A 127 -8.68 9.35 -1.75
C VAL A 127 -9.65 10.16 -0.89
N TYR A 128 -9.62 9.99 0.43
CA TYR A 128 -10.48 10.72 1.37
C TYR A 128 -9.89 12.04 1.90
N ALA A 129 -8.66 12.37 1.52
CA ALA A 129 -8.00 13.58 2.04
C ALA A 129 -8.77 14.88 1.74
N GLY A 130 -9.48 14.94 0.62
CA GLY A 130 -10.32 16.08 0.28
C GLY A 130 -11.63 16.13 1.07
N ALA A 131 -12.25 14.99 1.36
CA ALA A 131 -13.47 14.92 2.18
C ALA A 131 -13.20 15.45 3.60
N GLU A 132 -12.02 15.15 4.18
CA GLU A 132 -11.60 15.74 5.44
C GLU A 132 -11.47 17.27 5.35
N HIS A 133 -10.82 17.77 4.29
CA HIS A 133 -10.60 19.21 4.08
C HIS A 133 -11.92 20.01 4.06
N VAL A 134 -12.99 19.43 3.51
CA VAL A 134 -14.33 20.07 3.46
C VAL A 134 -15.25 19.66 4.61
N GLY A 135 -14.74 18.94 5.61
CA GLY A 135 -15.52 18.51 6.79
C GLY A 135 -16.57 17.44 6.51
N ALA A 136 -16.44 16.69 5.40
CA ALA A 136 -17.38 15.63 5.00
C ALA A 136 -16.90 14.22 5.39
N LEU A 137 -15.79 14.09 6.12
CA LEU A 137 -15.23 12.81 6.54
C LEU A 137 -15.83 12.35 7.87
N SER A 138 -16.50 11.20 7.89
CA SER A 138 -16.85 10.47 9.09
C SER A 138 -15.68 9.63 9.61
N ILE A 139 -15.56 9.46 10.92
CA ILE A 139 -14.57 8.59 11.57
C ILE A 139 -15.30 7.68 12.59
N PRO A 140 -15.18 6.35 12.48
CA PRO A 140 -14.48 5.60 11.43
C PRO A 140 -15.01 5.89 10.03
N THR A 141 -14.10 5.87 9.02
CA THR A 141 -14.45 6.16 7.62
C THR A 141 -14.93 4.88 6.95
N ASP A 142 -16.14 4.87 6.43
CA ASP A 142 -16.67 3.78 5.61
C ASP A 142 -16.45 4.02 4.11
N GLU A 143 -16.75 3.02 3.29
CA GLU A 143 -16.53 3.08 1.85
C GLU A 143 -17.53 3.99 1.11
N ALA A 144 -18.63 4.40 1.76
CA ALA A 144 -19.66 5.26 1.17
C ALA A 144 -19.32 6.76 1.28
N VAL A 145 -18.31 7.12 2.08
CA VAL A 145 -17.85 8.51 2.19
C VAL A 145 -17.45 9.04 0.82
N PRO A 146 -17.99 10.21 0.41
CA PRO A 146 -17.68 10.78 -0.90
C PRO A 146 -16.18 11.09 -1.06
N VAL A 147 -15.64 10.77 -2.23
CA VAL A 147 -14.31 11.22 -2.62
C VAL A 147 -14.42 12.65 -3.14
N VAL A 148 -13.67 13.57 -2.54
CA VAL A 148 -13.71 15.00 -2.87
C VAL A 148 -12.30 15.47 -3.23
N PHE A 149 -12.20 16.19 -4.36
CA PHE A 149 -10.97 16.89 -4.75
C PHE A 149 -11.27 18.39 -4.79
N PRO A 150 -10.94 19.15 -3.74
CA PRO A 150 -11.43 20.52 -3.56
C PRO A 150 -10.94 21.48 -4.64
N GLN A 151 -9.71 21.28 -5.14
CA GLN A 151 -9.13 22.15 -6.16
C GLN A 151 -7.95 21.48 -6.89
N PRO A 152 -7.83 21.67 -8.22
CA PRO A 152 -6.77 21.05 -9.02
C PRO A 152 -5.39 21.67 -8.79
N THR A 153 -5.31 22.83 -8.15
CA THR A 153 -4.05 23.53 -7.88
C THR A 153 -3.30 22.99 -6.67
N SER A 154 -3.90 22.11 -5.87
CA SER A 154 -3.24 21.51 -4.73
C SER A 154 -2.53 20.21 -5.11
N VAL A 155 -1.20 20.24 -5.10
CA VAL A 155 -0.33 19.09 -5.36
C VAL A 155 -0.58 17.92 -4.38
N ARG A 156 -1.12 18.23 -3.19
CA ARG A 156 -1.47 17.27 -2.14
C ARG A 156 -2.36 16.13 -2.64
N PHE A 157 -3.21 16.42 -3.63
CA PHE A 157 -4.19 15.45 -4.15
C PHE A 157 -3.71 14.65 -5.36
N SER A 158 -2.49 14.88 -5.87
CA SER A 158 -1.96 14.22 -7.09
C SER A 158 -2.05 12.70 -7.03
N TYR A 159 -1.63 12.11 -5.91
CA TYR A 159 -1.69 10.66 -5.70
C TYR A 159 -3.13 10.16 -5.50
N GLY A 160 -3.89 10.77 -4.57
CA GLY A 160 -5.27 10.37 -4.31
C GLY A 160 -6.14 10.42 -5.56
N THR A 161 -6.01 11.49 -6.36
CA THR A 161 -6.73 11.63 -7.63
C THR A 161 -6.37 10.53 -8.63
N SER A 162 -5.07 10.24 -8.80
CA SER A 162 -4.62 9.19 -9.72
C SER A 162 -5.13 7.80 -9.31
N LYS A 163 -5.13 7.51 -8.00
CA LYS A 163 -5.64 6.23 -7.49
C LYS A 163 -7.16 6.12 -7.62
N PHE A 164 -7.90 7.19 -7.35
CA PHE A 164 -9.36 7.22 -7.55
C PHE A 164 -9.74 7.03 -9.03
N MET A 165 -9.02 7.68 -9.95
CA MET A 165 -9.25 7.46 -11.38
C MET A 165 -8.96 6.00 -11.76
N GLY A 166 -7.92 5.40 -11.19
CA GLY A 166 -7.63 3.97 -11.39
C GLY A 166 -8.73 3.05 -10.84
N GLU A 167 -9.38 3.39 -9.71
CA GLU A 167 -10.56 2.67 -9.21
C GLU A 167 -11.67 2.67 -10.29
N PHE A 168 -11.99 3.86 -10.80
CA PHE A 168 -13.02 4.03 -11.83
C PHE A 168 -12.69 3.21 -13.08
N LEU A 169 -11.46 3.34 -13.60
CA LEU A 169 -11.02 2.61 -14.80
C LEU A 169 -11.11 1.10 -14.62
N CYS A 170 -10.66 0.55 -13.49
CA CYS A 170 -10.70 -0.89 -13.24
C CYS A 170 -12.14 -1.42 -13.09
N VAL A 171 -13.03 -0.66 -12.44
CA VAL A 171 -14.45 -1.04 -12.29
C VAL A 171 -15.16 -1.04 -13.64
N GLU A 172 -14.98 0.02 -14.43
CA GLU A 172 -15.62 0.11 -15.74
C GLU A 172 -15.02 -0.89 -16.75
N PHE A 173 -13.71 -1.14 -16.69
CA PHE A 173 -13.09 -2.23 -17.43
C PHE A 173 -13.73 -3.58 -17.09
N GLY A 174 -13.86 -3.87 -15.80
CA GLY A 174 -14.51 -5.10 -15.35
C GLY A 174 -15.93 -5.29 -15.89
N ARG A 175 -16.71 -4.22 -15.94
CA ARG A 175 -18.08 -4.22 -16.49
C ARG A 175 -18.10 -4.41 -18.00
N GLN A 176 -17.20 -3.72 -18.71
CA GLN A 176 -17.19 -3.74 -20.18
C GLN A 176 -16.67 -5.05 -20.74
N PHE A 177 -15.65 -5.64 -20.10
CA PHE A 177 -14.97 -6.85 -20.61
C PHE A 177 -15.33 -8.13 -19.85
N ASP A 178 -16.30 -8.07 -18.94
CA ASP A 178 -16.74 -9.18 -18.08
C ASP A 178 -15.57 -9.82 -17.28
N VAL A 179 -14.71 -8.97 -16.72
CA VAL A 179 -13.62 -9.37 -15.84
C VAL A 179 -13.99 -9.01 -14.40
N PRO A 180 -14.14 -10.00 -13.49
CA PRO A 180 -14.37 -9.69 -12.09
C PRO A 180 -13.28 -8.77 -11.55
N CYS A 181 -13.68 -7.67 -10.90
CA CYS A 181 -12.77 -6.70 -10.30
C CYS A 181 -13.15 -6.46 -8.84
N ALA A 182 -12.16 -6.27 -7.97
CA ALA A 182 -12.39 -5.71 -6.64
C ALA A 182 -11.35 -4.60 -6.36
N VAL A 183 -11.80 -3.56 -5.68
CA VAL A 183 -10.95 -2.44 -5.29
C VAL A 183 -10.66 -2.55 -3.80
N VAL A 184 -9.37 -2.45 -3.42
CA VAL A 184 -8.96 -2.44 -2.02
C VAL A 184 -8.30 -1.11 -1.68
N ARG A 185 -8.85 -0.36 -0.72
CA ARG A 185 -8.25 0.87 -0.17
C ARG A 185 -7.44 0.53 1.06
N TYR A 186 -6.12 0.54 0.93
CA TYR A 186 -5.22 0.28 2.07
C TYR A 186 -5.15 1.48 3.02
N HIS A 187 -5.19 1.18 4.33
CA HIS A 187 -5.06 2.14 5.42
C HIS A 187 -3.78 1.88 6.22
N ASN A 188 -2.79 2.75 6.07
CA ASN A 188 -1.51 2.79 6.82
C ASN A 188 -0.89 1.41 7.10
N VAL A 189 -0.71 0.62 6.06
CA VAL A 189 -0.02 -0.68 6.17
C VAL A 189 1.43 -0.45 6.56
N TYR A 190 1.93 -1.22 7.54
CA TYR A 190 3.31 -1.14 8.03
C TYR A 190 3.90 -2.52 8.28
N GLY A 191 5.23 -2.62 8.34
CA GLY A 191 5.93 -3.87 8.61
C GLY A 191 7.34 -3.90 8.00
N PRO A 192 7.98 -5.08 8.01
CA PRO A 192 9.24 -5.33 7.30
C PRO A 192 9.19 -4.92 5.83
N ARG A 193 10.28 -4.39 5.28
CA ARG A 193 10.41 -3.90 3.90
C ARG A 193 9.59 -2.64 3.55
N MET A 194 8.92 -2.02 4.51
CA MET A 194 8.29 -0.73 4.30
C MET A 194 9.36 0.33 3.98
N GLY A 195 9.15 1.15 2.97
CA GLY A 195 10.10 2.19 2.58
C GLY A 195 10.32 3.25 3.67
N SER A 196 11.52 3.81 3.73
CA SER A 196 11.99 4.74 4.79
C SER A 196 11.19 6.06 4.92
N ARG A 197 10.40 6.41 3.91
CA ARG A 197 9.64 7.68 3.86
C ARG A 197 8.24 7.60 4.50
N HIS A 198 8.07 6.74 5.50
CA HIS A 198 6.84 6.60 6.28
C HIS A 198 7.14 6.74 7.77
N VAL A 199 6.15 7.14 8.57
CA VAL A 199 6.33 7.54 9.98
C VAL A 199 7.03 6.49 10.84
N ILE A 200 6.69 5.21 10.73
CA ILE A 200 7.28 4.15 11.56
C ILE A 200 8.77 3.95 11.22
N PRO A 201 9.17 3.69 9.95
CA PRO A 201 10.59 3.56 9.62
C PRO A 201 11.36 4.86 9.80
N GLU A 202 10.78 6.04 9.52
CA GLU A 202 11.40 7.34 9.80
C GLU A 202 11.74 7.47 11.30
N PHE A 203 10.78 7.16 12.19
CA PHE A 203 11.02 7.22 13.63
C PHE A 203 12.08 6.22 14.07
N ILE A 204 12.05 4.97 13.57
CA ILE A 204 13.07 3.96 13.87
C ILE A 204 14.47 4.49 13.50
N GLU A 205 14.63 5.06 12.31
CA GLU A 205 15.90 5.56 11.82
C GLU A 205 16.41 6.74 12.67
N ARG A 206 15.55 7.73 12.95
CA ARG A 206 15.89 8.90 13.77
C ARG A 206 16.23 8.52 15.19
N ILE A 207 15.52 7.57 15.79
CA ILE A 207 15.84 7.02 17.11
C ILE A 207 17.20 6.29 17.09
N ARG A 208 17.50 5.52 16.05
CA ARG A 208 18.82 4.87 15.89
C ARG A 208 19.96 5.87 15.78
N ARG A 209 19.72 7.02 15.15
CA ARG A 209 20.68 8.15 15.09
C ARG A 209 20.79 8.92 16.41
N ARG A 210 20.04 8.51 17.44
CA ARG A 210 20.02 9.16 18.76
C ARG A 210 19.67 10.63 18.72
N GLU A 211 18.68 11.02 17.88
CA GLU A 211 18.21 12.39 17.77
C GLU A 211 17.73 12.92 19.13
N ASP A 212 18.24 14.08 19.55
CA ASP A 212 17.94 14.71 20.84
C ASP A 212 17.86 16.23 20.66
N PRO A 213 16.72 16.90 20.93
CA PRO A 213 15.42 16.30 21.31
C PRO A 213 14.79 15.51 20.18
N PHE A 214 13.93 14.51 20.51
CA PHE A 214 13.18 13.78 19.50
C PHE A 214 11.93 14.57 19.08
N ALA A 215 12.07 15.37 18.04
CA ALA A 215 11.00 16.24 17.56
C ALA A 215 10.01 15.50 16.65
N ILE A 216 8.71 15.65 16.91
CA ILE A 216 7.63 15.10 16.07
C ILE A 216 6.64 16.18 15.69
N PHE A 217 5.98 16.01 14.53
CA PHE A 217 4.92 16.90 14.07
C PHE A 217 3.55 16.22 14.25
N GLY A 218 2.53 17.00 14.65
CA GLY A 218 1.17 16.50 14.79
C GLY A 218 1.03 15.39 15.82
N GLY A 219 1.72 15.48 16.97
CA GLY A 219 1.70 14.46 18.01
C GLY A 219 0.30 14.07 18.51
N HIS A 220 -0.67 14.99 18.43
CA HIS A 220 -2.07 14.77 18.76
C HIS A 220 -2.88 14.06 17.67
N GLU A 221 -2.39 14.04 16.42
CA GLU A 221 -3.05 13.36 15.31
C GLU A 221 -3.11 11.86 15.55
N THR A 222 -4.17 11.20 15.06
CA THR A 222 -4.32 9.75 15.20
C THR A 222 -4.27 9.04 13.85
N ARG A 223 -3.71 7.85 13.89
CA ARG A 223 -3.69 6.92 12.75
C ARG A 223 -4.03 5.51 13.23
N ALA A 224 -4.69 4.76 12.39
CA ALA A 224 -4.88 3.33 12.56
C ALA A 224 -3.87 2.60 11.67
N PHE A 225 -3.05 1.73 12.25
CA PHE A 225 -1.96 1.04 11.55
C PHE A 225 -2.29 -0.44 11.36
N CYS A 226 -2.24 -0.92 10.13
CA CYS A 226 -2.47 -2.31 9.77
C CYS A 226 -1.12 -3.03 9.56
N TYR A 227 -0.86 -4.09 10.30
CA TYR A 227 0.37 -4.87 10.09
C TYR A 227 0.32 -5.62 8.76
N ILE A 228 1.47 -5.77 8.11
CA ILE A 228 1.56 -6.32 6.76
C ILE A 228 0.98 -7.73 6.62
N ASP A 229 1.14 -8.60 7.62
CA ASP A 229 0.57 -9.95 7.56
C ASP A 229 -0.97 -9.91 7.56
N ASP A 230 -1.58 -9.01 8.35
CA ASP A 230 -3.03 -8.79 8.34
C ASP A 230 -3.49 -8.19 7.00
N ALA A 231 -2.73 -7.25 6.44
CA ALA A 231 -3.05 -6.67 5.14
C ALA A 231 -2.99 -7.72 4.01
N VAL A 232 -2.03 -8.64 4.06
CA VAL A 232 -1.90 -9.76 3.10
C VAL A 232 -3.05 -10.75 3.27
N ASP A 233 -3.38 -11.17 4.51
CA ASP A 233 -4.50 -12.06 4.78
C ASP A 233 -5.83 -11.45 4.30
N ALA A 234 -6.07 -10.17 4.64
CA ALA A 234 -7.26 -9.46 4.17
C ALA A 234 -7.35 -9.42 2.64
N THR A 235 -6.24 -9.09 1.95
CA THR A 235 -6.19 -9.04 0.49
C THR A 235 -6.46 -10.41 -0.13
N TRP A 236 -5.88 -11.47 0.43
CA TRP A 236 -6.12 -12.83 -0.01
C TRP A 236 -7.59 -13.27 0.21
N ARG A 237 -8.18 -12.93 1.35
CA ARG A 237 -9.59 -13.20 1.63
C ARG A 237 -10.50 -12.48 0.63
N VAL A 238 -10.22 -11.21 0.30
CA VAL A 238 -10.94 -10.49 -0.77
C VAL A 238 -10.84 -11.23 -2.10
N ALA A 239 -9.65 -11.69 -2.47
CA ALA A 239 -9.45 -12.41 -3.74
C ALA A 239 -10.14 -13.78 -3.75
N SER A 240 -10.23 -14.44 -2.60
CA SER A 240 -10.80 -15.80 -2.47
C SER A 240 -12.32 -15.81 -2.32
N ALA A 241 -12.94 -14.70 -1.89
CA ALA A 241 -14.36 -14.63 -1.61
C ALA A 241 -15.15 -14.12 -2.85
N PRO A 242 -16.01 -14.93 -3.49
CA PRO A 242 -16.81 -14.48 -4.63
C PRO A 242 -17.69 -13.27 -4.32
N ALA A 243 -18.15 -13.11 -3.07
CA ALA A 243 -18.94 -11.98 -2.62
C ALA A 243 -18.19 -10.63 -2.67
N CYS A 244 -16.85 -10.65 -2.76
CA CYS A 244 -16.02 -9.46 -2.89
C CYS A 244 -15.88 -8.95 -4.34
N ARG A 245 -16.34 -9.72 -5.32
CA ARG A 245 -16.32 -9.29 -6.74
C ARG A 245 -17.23 -8.08 -6.93
N GLY A 246 -16.74 -7.07 -7.62
CA GLY A 246 -17.43 -5.80 -7.82
C GLY A 246 -17.46 -4.89 -6.59
N GLN A 247 -16.78 -5.26 -5.50
CA GLN A 247 -16.79 -4.50 -4.26
C GLN A 247 -15.58 -3.56 -4.15
N LEU A 248 -15.82 -2.46 -3.42
CA LEU A 248 -14.78 -1.59 -2.90
C LEU A 248 -14.71 -1.85 -1.39
N LEU A 249 -13.51 -2.14 -0.89
CA LEU A 249 -13.30 -2.59 0.49
C LEU A 249 -12.10 -1.89 1.13
N HIS A 250 -12.23 -1.53 2.40
CA HIS A 250 -11.10 -1.08 3.20
C HIS A 250 -10.28 -2.25 3.74
N ILE A 251 -8.96 -2.15 3.59
CA ILE A 251 -8.00 -3.03 4.27
C ILE A 251 -7.25 -2.20 5.30
N GLY A 252 -7.46 -2.49 6.57
CA GLY A 252 -6.92 -1.71 7.68
C GLY A 252 -7.17 -2.37 9.02
N ASN A 253 -6.77 -1.66 10.07
CA ASN A 253 -7.07 -1.97 11.47
C ASN A 253 -7.86 -0.79 12.05
N PRO A 254 -8.96 -0.98 12.76
CA PRO A 254 -9.75 0.11 13.35
C PRO A 254 -9.16 0.67 14.65
N GLU A 255 -8.04 0.17 15.13
CA GLU A 255 -7.40 0.65 16.35
C GLU A 255 -6.58 1.92 16.09
N GLU A 256 -7.07 3.07 16.61
CA GLU A 256 -6.36 4.35 16.50
C GLU A 256 -5.26 4.49 17.54
N VAL A 257 -4.14 5.07 17.15
CA VAL A 257 -3.06 5.47 18.04
C VAL A 257 -2.63 6.91 17.73
N ARG A 258 -2.32 7.70 18.77
CA ARG A 258 -1.75 9.03 18.59
C ARG A 258 -0.30 8.92 18.11
N ILE A 259 0.12 9.84 17.24
CA ILE A 259 1.50 9.87 16.74
C ILE A 259 2.52 10.02 17.89
N ALA A 260 2.17 10.81 18.92
CA ALA A 260 3.02 10.92 20.12
C ALA A 260 3.16 9.59 20.88
N ASP A 261 2.09 8.80 20.97
CA ASP A 261 2.13 7.52 21.66
C ASP A 261 2.89 6.46 20.85
N LEU A 262 2.75 6.47 19.53
CA LEU A 262 3.59 5.68 18.64
C LEU A 262 5.09 6.00 18.82
N ALA A 263 5.44 7.29 18.88
CA ALA A 263 6.81 7.73 19.12
C ALA A 263 7.33 7.21 20.46
N ARG A 264 6.57 7.37 21.54
CA ARG A 264 6.93 6.86 22.88
C ARG A 264 7.13 5.34 22.90
N LEU A 265 6.26 4.59 22.21
CA LEU A 265 6.37 3.13 22.09
C LEU A 265 7.68 2.74 21.39
N LEU A 266 8.04 3.39 20.28
CA LEU A 266 9.27 3.11 19.54
C LEU A 266 10.52 3.54 20.34
N MET A 267 10.51 4.72 20.97
CA MET A 267 11.59 5.20 21.82
C MET A 267 11.86 4.22 22.97
N LYS A 268 10.80 3.78 23.69
CA LYS A 268 10.90 2.81 24.77
C LYS A 268 11.51 1.49 24.27
N ARG A 269 11.07 1.00 23.11
CA ARG A 269 11.52 -0.27 22.54
C ARG A 269 12.99 -0.23 22.12
N LEU A 270 13.44 0.90 21.60
CA LEU A 270 14.82 1.10 21.13
C LEU A 270 15.76 1.69 22.23
N GLY A 271 15.28 1.84 23.46
CA GLY A 271 16.08 2.36 24.58
C GLY A 271 16.54 3.80 24.36
N HIS A 272 15.69 4.63 23.77
CA HIS A 272 15.96 6.06 23.52
C HIS A 272 15.27 6.92 24.57
N GLN A 273 16.02 7.75 25.29
CA GLN A 273 15.53 8.52 26.44
C GLN A 273 15.51 10.04 26.20
N ALA A 274 15.68 10.50 24.96
CA ALA A 274 15.59 11.90 24.62
C ALA A 274 14.20 12.49 24.97
N PRO A 275 14.08 13.76 25.33
CA PRO A 275 12.80 14.40 25.49
C PRO A 275 12.03 14.41 24.15
N LEU A 276 10.73 14.07 24.22
CA LEU A 276 9.82 14.16 23.10
C LEU A 276 9.35 15.60 22.93
N GLU A 277 9.69 16.23 21.79
CA GLU A 277 9.25 17.58 21.45
C GLU A 277 8.08 17.50 20.43
N GLU A 278 6.87 17.87 20.87
CA GLU A 278 5.69 17.90 20.00
C GLU A 278 5.57 19.27 19.30
N ARG A 279 5.70 19.29 17.97
CA ARG A 279 5.53 20.47 17.11
C ARG A 279 4.14 20.45 16.46
N GLY A 280 3.67 21.60 15.99
CA GLY A 280 2.40 21.71 15.28
C GLY A 280 2.30 20.78 14.06
N SER A 281 1.08 20.56 13.57
CA SER A 281 0.85 19.72 12.38
C SER A 281 1.49 20.30 11.13
N ARG A 282 1.95 19.43 10.23
CA ARG A 282 2.41 19.87 8.90
C ARG A 282 1.21 20.34 8.07
N ALA A 283 1.43 21.31 7.20
CA ALA A 283 0.38 21.80 6.29
C ALA A 283 -0.19 20.63 5.45
N GLY A 284 -1.52 20.52 5.40
CA GLY A 284 -2.21 19.42 4.69
C GLY A 284 -2.19 18.08 5.42
N SER A 285 -1.75 18.05 6.69
CA SER A 285 -1.87 16.84 7.50
C SER A 285 -3.34 16.53 7.82
N VAL A 286 -3.66 15.24 7.90
CA VAL A 286 -4.96 14.69 8.24
C VAL A 286 -5.02 14.53 9.76
N SER A 287 -6.04 15.08 10.43
CA SER A 287 -6.14 15.03 11.89
C SER A 287 -6.41 13.63 12.45
N ARG A 288 -7.32 12.89 11.81
CA ARG A 288 -7.69 11.51 12.16
C ARG A 288 -7.80 10.64 10.90
N ARG A 289 -7.32 9.41 10.99
CA ARG A 289 -7.50 8.42 9.94
C ARG A 289 -7.72 7.04 10.55
N CYS A 290 -8.98 6.58 10.49
CA CYS A 290 -9.41 5.30 11.01
C CYS A 290 -10.43 4.69 10.04
N PRO A 291 -10.15 3.50 9.45
CA PRO A 291 -11.12 2.84 8.57
C PRO A 291 -12.25 2.20 9.37
N ASP A 292 -13.44 2.19 8.82
CA ASP A 292 -14.44 1.17 9.08
C ASP A 292 -14.12 -0.05 8.20
N ILE A 293 -13.98 -1.23 8.79
CA ILE A 293 -13.72 -2.50 8.10
C ILE A 293 -14.91 -3.47 8.20
N SER A 294 -16.07 -2.98 8.64
CA SER A 294 -17.25 -3.81 8.88
C SER A 294 -17.70 -4.55 7.62
N ARG A 295 -17.60 -3.91 6.44
CA ARG A 295 -17.92 -4.51 5.15
C ARG A 295 -16.96 -5.66 4.82
N LEU A 296 -15.66 -5.45 4.97
CA LEU A 296 -14.66 -6.50 4.79
C LEU A 296 -14.91 -7.68 5.73
N LYS A 297 -15.14 -7.40 7.01
CA LYS A 297 -15.47 -8.40 8.03
C LYS A 297 -16.73 -9.20 7.66
N ALA A 298 -17.79 -8.53 7.25
CA ALA A 298 -19.05 -9.18 6.87
C ALA A 298 -18.91 -10.13 5.66
N LEU A 299 -18.10 -9.73 4.67
CA LEU A 299 -17.94 -10.51 3.43
C LEU A 299 -16.89 -11.62 3.54
N THR A 300 -15.92 -11.51 4.44
CA THR A 300 -14.76 -12.41 4.46
C THR A 300 -14.45 -13.03 5.83
N GLY A 301 -15.12 -12.61 6.89
CA GLY A 301 -14.78 -12.99 8.26
C GLY A 301 -13.41 -12.49 8.72
N PHE A 302 -12.80 -11.52 8.02
CA PHE A 302 -11.50 -10.98 8.40
C PHE A 302 -11.57 -10.19 9.71
N GLU A 303 -10.58 -10.42 10.57
CA GLU A 303 -10.29 -9.58 11.74
C GLU A 303 -8.77 -9.40 11.84
N PRO A 304 -8.27 -8.16 12.11
CA PRO A 304 -6.85 -7.96 12.38
C PRO A 304 -6.40 -8.80 13.57
N ALA A 305 -5.32 -9.56 13.41
CA ALA A 305 -4.80 -10.47 14.41
C ALA A 305 -3.52 -9.96 15.10
N VAL A 306 -2.80 -9.04 14.46
CA VAL A 306 -1.51 -8.56 14.96
C VAL A 306 -1.68 -7.24 15.69
N SER A 307 -1.43 -7.23 17.00
CA SER A 307 -1.44 -6.00 17.79
C SER A 307 -0.38 -5.01 17.31
N LEU A 308 -0.62 -3.69 17.49
CA LEU A 308 0.39 -2.67 17.15
C LEU A 308 1.73 -2.97 17.85
N ARG A 309 1.70 -3.41 19.12
CA ARG A 309 2.90 -3.74 19.91
C ARG A 309 3.71 -4.86 19.26
N ASP A 310 3.06 -5.94 18.83
CA ASP A 310 3.74 -7.09 18.23
C ASP A 310 4.23 -6.76 16.82
N GLY A 311 3.44 -6.06 16.02
CA GLY A 311 3.84 -5.60 14.70
C GLY A 311 5.04 -4.66 14.75
N LEU A 312 5.07 -3.71 15.70
CA LEU A 312 6.25 -2.84 15.93
C LEU A 312 7.47 -3.65 16.34
N SER A 313 7.29 -4.72 17.16
CA SER A 313 8.40 -5.60 17.56
C SER A 313 9.07 -6.24 16.35
N ARG A 314 8.26 -6.86 15.49
CA ARG A 314 8.72 -7.54 14.27
C ARG A 314 9.35 -6.55 13.29
N THR A 315 8.74 -5.36 13.16
CA THR A 315 9.23 -4.30 12.27
C THR A 315 10.59 -3.79 12.74
N VAL A 316 10.75 -3.44 14.04
CA VAL A 316 12.03 -2.97 14.61
C VAL A 316 13.12 -4.04 14.48
N ALA A 317 12.80 -5.31 14.73
CA ALA A 317 13.76 -6.41 14.58
C ALA A 317 14.27 -6.52 13.15
N TRP A 318 13.38 -6.39 12.16
CA TRP A 318 13.78 -6.42 10.75
C TRP A 318 14.69 -5.23 10.39
N TYR A 319 14.33 -3.99 10.78
CA TYR A 319 15.18 -2.81 10.51
C TYR A 319 16.53 -2.87 11.26
N ALA A 320 16.62 -3.62 12.38
CA ALA A 320 17.89 -3.82 13.08
C ALA A 320 18.86 -4.74 12.31
N SER A 321 18.33 -5.70 11.55
CA SER A 321 19.11 -6.67 10.76
C SER A 321 19.28 -6.24 9.29
N ALA A 322 18.42 -5.37 8.77
CA ALA A 322 18.51 -4.88 7.41
C ALA A 322 19.72 -3.93 7.23
N PRO A 323 20.40 -3.96 6.08
CA PRO A 323 21.41 -2.96 5.76
C PRO A 323 20.78 -1.56 5.82
N ALA A 324 21.57 -0.58 6.27
CA ALA A 324 21.08 0.80 6.32
C ALA A 324 20.57 1.22 4.93
N PRO A 325 19.40 1.90 4.83
CA PRO A 325 18.93 2.38 3.55
C PRO A 325 20.00 3.28 2.92
N VAL A 326 20.27 3.07 1.64
CA VAL A 326 21.18 3.96 0.89
C VAL A 326 20.57 5.35 0.97
N SER A 327 21.28 6.26 1.62
CA SER A 327 20.88 7.67 1.73
C SER A 327 20.89 8.28 0.33
N THR A 328 19.72 8.61 -0.19
CA THR A 328 19.53 9.43 -1.38
C THR A 328 19.17 10.84 -1.00
#